data_cd537f12981c1c7827079b81e5b6e983
#
_entry.id   cd537f12981c1c7827079b81e5b6e983
#
_cell.length_a   1.000
_cell.length_b   1.000
_cell.length_c   1.000
_cell.angle_alpha   90.00
_cell.angle_beta   90.00
_cell.angle_gamma   90.00
#
_symmetry.space_group_name_H-M   'P 1'
#
loop_
_entity.id
_entity.type
_entity.pdbx_description
1 polymer ?
#
loop_
_entity_poly.entity_id
_entity_poly.type
_entity_poly.pdbx_seq_one_letter_code
_entity_poly.pdbx_strand_id
1 'polypeptide(L)'
;LCAANPDDISQSRDFQWHIDNVINPLVKSGEISDGSDSPFDDRKLRYNTPTLIPLSSVRDRTSFTLPFGITHYKAFQADQNRSDEENLALQKRGEELFGDKYAFFSRAPGIAVLPITKEGSVFIGERTNEDAKGLLNAVAGHLKYRHPEKVDLNEDLLAEMEEEFGLLESSLIERPFFAGVYSNPIKGDLDFTYIAQTDAPDEYFSSGRWMEKVSEREHKPLIQLSSMSDVQRILDTGKVPDGREFDIMYSTRGALMSLKPGELRD
;
A
#
# COMPACT_ATOMS: atom_id res chain seq x y z
N LEU A 1 -17.47 -4.58 -1.55
CA LEU A 1 -16.55 -5.58 -1.01
C LEU A 1 -17.31 -6.49 -0.05
N CYS A 2 -17.19 -7.82 -0.19
CA CYS A 2 -17.80 -8.76 0.73
C CYS A 2 -17.02 -8.80 2.03
N ALA A 3 -17.73 -8.99 3.12
CA ALA A 3 -17.18 -9.16 4.45
C ALA A 3 -16.20 -10.34 4.54
N ALA A 4 -15.18 -10.17 5.37
CA ALA A 4 -14.28 -11.26 5.71
C ALA A 4 -15.06 -12.36 6.46
N ASN A 5 -14.81 -13.61 6.11
CA ASN A 5 -15.25 -14.72 6.95
C ASN A 5 -14.21 -14.88 8.09
N PRO A 6 -14.56 -14.56 9.34
CA PRO A 6 -13.61 -14.56 10.45
C PRO A 6 -13.02 -15.93 10.77
N ASP A 7 -13.64 -17.03 10.30
CA ASP A 7 -13.25 -18.39 10.69
C ASP A 7 -12.16 -19.00 9.79
N ASP A 8 -11.73 -18.31 8.72
CA ASP A 8 -11.12 -19.00 7.59
C ASP A 8 -9.61 -19.23 7.67
N ILE A 9 -8.85 -18.42 8.38
CA ILE A 9 -7.40 -18.50 8.26
C ILE A 9 -6.67 -18.69 9.56
N SER A 10 -7.16 -18.10 10.65
CA SER A 10 -6.55 -18.32 11.96
C SER A 10 -6.61 -19.80 12.41
N GLN A 11 -7.46 -20.60 11.77
CA GLN A 11 -7.63 -22.04 12.01
C GLN A 11 -7.01 -22.92 10.91
N SER A 12 -6.49 -22.34 9.82
CA SER A 12 -5.86 -23.16 8.80
C SER A 12 -4.52 -23.72 9.30
N ARG A 13 -4.20 -24.96 8.92
CA ARG A 13 -2.89 -25.59 9.23
C ARG A 13 -1.74 -24.74 8.68
N ASP A 14 -1.97 -24.04 7.61
CA ASP A 14 -1.01 -23.20 6.89
C ASP A 14 -0.64 -21.99 7.71
N PHE A 15 -1.64 -21.33 8.28
CA PHE A 15 -1.44 -20.17 9.14
C PHE A 15 -0.73 -20.54 10.45
N GLN A 16 -1.12 -21.64 11.09
CA GLN A 16 -0.47 -22.10 12.32
C GLN A 16 1.00 -22.49 12.06
N TRP A 17 1.24 -23.20 10.95
CA TRP A 17 2.60 -23.54 10.56
C TRP A 17 3.44 -22.29 10.32
N HIS A 18 2.87 -21.27 9.65
CA HIS A 18 3.53 -20.00 9.40
C HIS A 18 3.86 -19.25 10.70
N ILE A 19 2.91 -19.19 11.64
CA ILE A 19 3.15 -18.63 12.96
C ILE A 19 4.29 -19.34 13.67
N ASP A 20 4.27 -20.66 13.71
CA ASP A 20 5.23 -21.45 14.51
C ASP A 20 6.64 -21.50 13.90
N ASN A 21 6.75 -21.50 12.58
CA ASN A 21 8.00 -21.75 11.88
C ASN A 21 8.61 -20.51 11.22
N VAL A 22 7.84 -19.46 11.04
CA VAL A 22 8.32 -18.23 10.38
C VAL A 22 8.23 -17.03 11.32
N ILE A 23 7.06 -16.75 11.89
CA ILE A 23 6.84 -15.54 12.70
C ILE A 23 7.43 -15.67 14.10
N ASN A 24 7.09 -16.72 14.83
CA ASN A 24 7.56 -16.90 16.21
C ASN A 24 9.09 -16.91 16.36
N PRO A 25 9.89 -17.48 15.44
CA PRO A 25 11.34 -17.33 15.48
C PRO A 25 11.81 -15.88 15.39
N LEU A 26 11.20 -15.06 14.52
CA LEU A 26 11.55 -13.63 14.36
C LEU A 26 11.15 -12.81 15.59
N VAL A 27 10.01 -13.11 16.20
CA VAL A 27 9.61 -12.50 17.48
C VAL A 27 10.60 -12.86 18.59
N LYS A 28 10.99 -14.14 18.68
CA LYS A 28 11.94 -14.62 19.71
C LYS A 28 13.34 -14.04 19.54
N SER A 29 13.77 -13.78 18.32
CA SER A 29 15.05 -13.12 18.02
C SER A 29 15.01 -11.59 18.27
N GLY A 30 13.82 -11.02 18.42
CA GLY A 30 13.61 -9.58 18.55
C GLY A 30 13.67 -8.81 17.22
N GLU A 31 13.66 -9.53 16.10
CA GLU A 31 13.65 -8.91 14.76
C GLU A 31 12.32 -8.23 14.44
N ILE A 32 11.22 -8.75 15.00
CA ILE A 32 9.90 -8.14 14.89
C ILE A 32 9.20 -8.08 16.25
N SER A 33 8.31 -7.10 16.44
CA SER A 33 7.47 -7.01 17.63
C SER A 33 6.40 -8.12 17.64
N ASP A 34 6.05 -8.61 18.81
CA ASP A 34 4.92 -9.53 18.99
C ASP A 34 3.55 -8.83 18.92
N GLY A 35 3.55 -7.50 18.79
CA GLY A 35 2.34 -6.68 18.74
C GLY A 35 1.69 -6.41 20.10
N SER A 36 2.23 -6.97 21.19
CA SER A 36 1.66 -6.81 22.54
C SER A 36 1.69 -5.37 23.04
N ASP A 37 2.62 -4.56 22.55
CA ASP A 37 2.78 -3.15 22.91
C ASP A 37 2.02 -2.20 21.96
N SER A 38 1.36 -2.74 20.93
CA SER A 38 0.57 -1.94 19.98
C SER A 38 -0.77 -1.57 20.60
N PRO A 39 -1.15 -0.29 20.65
CA PRO A 39 -2.50 0.13 21.04
C PRO A 39 -3.56 -0.29 20.02
N PHE A 40 -3.15 -0.80 18.86
CA PHE A 40 -4.02 -1.28 17.82
C PHE A 40 -4.18 -2.80 17.93
N ASP A 41 -5.40 -3.27 17.73
CA ASP A 41 -5.66 -4.69 17.50
C ASP A 41 -4.74 -5.14 16.34
N ASP A 42 -3.85 -6.09 16.62
CA ASP A 42 -2.86 -6.61 15.67
C ASP A 42 -3.49 -7.22 14.39
N ARG A 43 -4.81 -7.31 14.34
CA ARG A 43 -5.55 -7.87 13.21
C ARG A 43 -5.54 -6.97 11.99
N LYS A 44 -5.21 -7.56 10.85
CA LYS A 44 -5.27 -6.96 9.52
C LYS A 44 -6.18 -7.79 8.61
N LEU A 45 -6.68 -7.18 7.55
CA LEU A 45 -7.29 -7.95 6.47
C LEU A 45 -6.22 -8.76 5.74
N ARG A 46 -6.63 -9.89 5.16
CA ARG A 46 -5.81 -10.71 4.27
C ARG A 46 -6.56 -10.99 2.97
N TYR A 47 -5.91 -10.80 1.86
CA TYR A 47 -6.47 -11.19 0.57
C TYR A 47 -6.35 -12.71 0.35
N ASN A 48 -7.50 -13.38 0.21
CA ASN A 48 -7.63 -14.84 0.25
C ASN A 48 -7.87 -15.47 -1.11
N THR A 49 -6.96 -15.31 -2.06
CA THR A 49 -7.00 -16.10 -3.30
C THR A 49 -5.57 -16.39 -3.76
N PRO A 50 -5.31 -17.57 -4.30
CA PRO A 50 -3.98 -17.94 -4.80
C PRO A 50 -3.56 -17.14 -6.04
N THR A 51 -4.49 -16.47 -6.71
CA THR A 51 -4.23 -15.72 -7.95
C THR A 51 -4.14 -14.22 -7.68
N LEU A 52 -3.19 -13.56 -8.34
CA LEU A 52 -3.17 -12.11 -8.41
C LEU A 52 -4.26 -11.61 -9.36
N ILE A 53 -4.82 -10.44 -9.06
CA ILE A 53 -5.79 -9.79 -9.94
C ILE A 53 -5.02 -9.06 -11.03
N PRO A 54 -5.24 -9.38 -12.31
CA PRO A 54 -4.68 -8.57 -13.39
C PRO A 54 -5.31 -7.17 -13.39
N LEU A 55 -4.51 -6.13 -13.52
CA LEU A 55 -4.99 -4.74 -13.53
C LEU A 55 -6.09 -4.51 -14.57
N SER A 56 -5.93 -5.04 -15.78
CA SER A 56 -6.91 -4.94 -16.87
C SER A 56 -8.27 -5.52 -16.51
N SER A 57 -8.32 -6.51 -15.63
CA SER A 57 -9.59 -7.15 -15.24
C SER A 57 -10.45 -6.30 -14.30
N VAL A 58 -9.88 -5.28 -13.69
CA VAL A 58 -10.56 -4.40 -12.71
C VAL A 58 -11.11 -3.14 -13.40
N ARG A 59 -10.36 -2.55 -14.32
CA ARG A 59 -10.74 -1.29 -14.99
C ARG A 59 -12.03 -1.38 -15.82
N ASP A 60 -12.31 -2.56 -16.38
CA ASP A 60 -13.47 -2.78 -17.25
C ASP A 60 -14.71 -3.25 -16.49
N ARG A 61 -14.65 -3.33 -15.16
CA ARG A 61 -15.74 -3.82 -14.32
C ARG A 61 -16.34 -2.71 -13.49
N THR A 62 -17.67 -2.66 -13.48
CA THR A 62 -18.45 -1.76 -12.61
C THR A 62 -18.48 -2.23 -11.14
N SER A 63 -18.22 -3.51 -10.91
CA SER A 63 -18.09 -4.10 -9.57
C SER A 63 -17.23 -5.36 -9.61
N PHE A 64 -16.55 -5.63 -8.52
CA PHE A 64 -15.81 -6.88 -8.29
C PHE A 64 -15.91 -7.28 -6.82
N THR A 65 -15.80 -8.57 -6.56
CA THR A 65 -15.82 -9.12 -5.21
C THR A 65 -14.47 -9.76 -4.92
N LEU A 66 -13.88 -9.41 -3.79
CA LEU A 66 -12.63 -9.97 -3.32
C LEU A 66 -12.85 -10.70 -2.00
N PRO A 67 -12.38 -11.94 -1.87
CA PRO A 67 -12.41 -12.65 -0.60
C PRO A 67 -11.32 -12.12 0.32
N PHE A 68 -11.72 -11.67 1.50
CA PHE A 68 -10.80 -11.32 2.57
C PHE A 68 -10.94 -12.28 3.75
N GLY A 69 -9.84 -12.56 4.38
CA GLY A 69 -9.73 -13.17 5.69
C GLY A 69 -9.02 -12.24 6.65
N ILE A 70 -8.43 -12.81 7.70
CA ILE A 70 -7.72 -12.09 8.74
C ILE A 70 -6.26 -12.52 8.74
N THR A 71 -5.37 -11.58 8.94
CA THR A 71 -3.95 -11.77 9.24
C THR A 71 -3.56 -10.88 10.42
N HIS A 72 -2.27 -10.82 10.74
CA HIS A 72 -1.75 -10.02 11.83
C HIS A 72 -0.62 -9.11 11.36
N TYR A 73 -0.44 -7.97 12.01
CA TYR A 73 0.60 -7.00 11.67
C TYR A 73 2.00 -7.62 11.74
N LYS A 74 2.27 -8.48 12.72
CA LYS A 74 3.54 -9.22 12.82
C LYS A 74 3.82 -10.12 11.60
N ALA A 75 2.78 -10.69 10.99
CA ALA A 75 2.94 -11.47 9.74
C ALA A 75 3.37 -10.57 8.59
N PHE A 76 2.76 -9.39 8.49
CA PHE A 76 3.16 -8.38 7.52
C PHE A 76 4.61 -7.92 7.75
N GLN A 77 5.00 -7.59 8.99
CA GLN A 77 6.38 -7.24 9.31
C GLN A 77 7.37 -8.35 8.94
N ALA A 78 7.02 -9.62 9.20
CA ALA A 78 7.85 -10.75 8.80
C ALA A 78 8.05 -10.81 7.29
N ASP A 79 7.00 -10.54 6.50
CA ASP A 79 7.10 -10.48 5.03
C ASP A 79 7.99 -9.33 4.55
N GLN A 80 8.00 -8.20 5.26
CA GLN A 80 8.83 -7.03 4.91
C GLN A 80 10.31 -7.27 5.27
N ASN A 81 10.61 -7.95 6.37
CA ASN A 81 11.97 -8.18 6.85
C ASN A 81 12.71 -9.30 6.12
N ARG A 82 12.02 -10.20 5.41
CA ARG A 82 12.66 -11.22 4.58
C ARG A 82 13.18 -10.65 3.27
N SER A 83 14.34 -11.14 2.85
CA SER A 83 14.86 -10.89 1.51
C SER A 83 13.94 -11.44 0.42
N ASP A 84 14.07 -10.95 -0.82
CA ASP A 84 13.32 -11.49 -1.95
C ASP A 84 13.65 -12.97 -2.21
N GLU A 85 14.89 -13.40 -1.97
CA GLU A 85 15.30 -14.80 -2.11
C GLU A 85 14.57 -15.69 -1.11
N GLU A 86 14.49 -15.28 0.16
CA GLU A 86 13.74 -16.00 1.19
C GLU A 86 12.25 -16.05 0.88
N ASN A 87 11.68 -14.94 0.41
CA ASN A 87 10.28 -14.87 -0.01
C ASN A 87 10.00 -15.80 -1.19
N LEU A 88 10.87 -15.86 -2.21
CA LEU A 88 10.73 -16.79 -3.33
C LEU A 88 10.84 -18.25 -2.90
N ALA A 89 11.74 -18.57 -1.96
CA ALA A 89 11.83 -19.91 -1.39
C ALA A 89 10.54 -20.31 -0.63
N LEU A 90 9.96 -19.36 0.09
CA LEU A 90 8.70 -19.53 0.80
C LEU A 90 7.51 -19.68 -0.15
N GLN A 91 7.48 -18.96 -1.28
CA GLN A 91 6.49 -19.16 -2.34
C GLN A 91 6.53 -20.60 -2.89
N LYS A 92 7.75 -21.10 -3.23
CA LYS A 92 7.91 -22.46 -3.72
C LYS A 92 7.36 -23.47 -2.72
N ARG A 93 7.67 -23.30 -1.44
CA ARG A 93 7.17 -24.18 -0.39
C ARG A 93 5.65 -24.12 -0.23
N GLY A 94 5.04 -22.93 -0.34
CA GLY A 94 3.59 -22.77 -0.32
C GLY A 94 2.92 -23.51 -1.47
N GLU A 95 3.46 -23.38 -2.68
CA GLU A 95 2.97 -24.08 -3.86
C GLU A 95 3.08 -25.60 -3.71
N GLU A 96 4.23 -26.11 -3.22
CA GLU A 96 4.45 -27.55 -3.02
C GLU A 96 3.53 -28.18 -1.98
N LEU A 97 3.24 -27.46 -0.89
CA LEU A 97 2.47 -28.00 0.24
C LEU A 97 0.96 -27.79 0.09
N PHE A 98 0.53 -26.69 -0.52
CA PHE A 98 -0.85 -26.22 -0.49
C PHE A 98 -1.43 -25.89 -1.87
N GLY A 99 -0.62 -25.90 -2.91
CA GLY A 99 -1.06 -25.43 -4.24
C GLY A 99 -1.31 -23.92 -4.28
N ASP A 100 -0.80 -23.19 -3.30
CA ASP A 100 -0.90 -21.72 -3.20
C ASP A 100 0.46 -21.14 -2.81
N LYS A 101 1.14 -20.52 -3.78
CA LYS A 101 2.44 -19.91 -3.54
C LYS A 101 2.42 -18.79 -2.49
N TYR A 102 1.27 -18.23 -2.19
CA TYR A 102 1.13 -17.19 -1.18
C TYR A 102 0.54 -17.67 0.15
N ALA A 103 0.46 -18.99 0.37
CA ALA A 103 -0.10 -19.57 1.59
C ALA A 103 0.55 -19.02 2.87
N PHE A 104 1.85 -18.74 2.84
CA PHE A 104 2.63 -18.28 3.99
C PHE A 104 2.78 -16.76 4.10
N PHE A 105 2.10 -15.99 3.27
CA PHE A 105 2.22 -14.54 3.26
C PHE A 105 1.01 -13.87 3.92
N SER A 106 1.24 -12.75 4.57
CA SER A 106 0.21 -11.94 5.20
C SER A 106 -0.81 -11.42 4.20
N ARG A 107 -0.35 -11.04 3.01
CA ARG A 107 -1.14 -10.48 1.91
C ARG A 107 -2.09 -9.37 2.39
N ALA A 108 -1.58 -8.53 3.30
CA ALA A 108 -2.33 -7.42 3.83
C ALA A 108 -2.66 -6.43 2.70
N PRO A 109 -3.95 -6.16 2.43
CA PRO A 109 -4.30 -5.21 1.38
C PRO A 109 -4.01 -3.78 1.85
N GLY A 110 -3.39 -3.04 0.96
CA GLY A 110 -3.12 -1.62 1.12
C GLY A 110 -4.05 -0.75 0.30
N ILE A 111 -3.98 0.55 0.57
CA ILE A 111 -4.59 1.60 -0.22
C ILE A 111 -3.52 2.63 -0.53
N ALA A 112 -3.49 3.13 -1.75
CA ALA A 112 -2.60 4.20 -2.16
C ALA A 112 -3.37 5.25 -2.95
N VAL A 113 -3.02 6.51 -2.75
CA VAL A 113 -3.63 7.61 -3.48
C VAL A 113 -2.56 8.59 -3.96
N LEU A 114 -2.72 9.06 -5.19
CA LEU A 114 -1.97 10.18 -5.74
C LEU A 114 -2.84 11.44 -5.71
N PRO A 115 -2.60 12.36 -4.79
CA PRO A 115 -3.21 13.67 -4.84
C PRO A 115 -2.61 14.46 -6.00
N ILE A 116 -3.47 14.96 -6.89
CA ILE A 116 -3.11 15.91 -7.95
C ILE A 116 -3.51 17.30 -7.49
N THR A 117 -2.56 18.22 -7.48
CA THR A 117 -2.80 19.61 -7.10
C THR A 117 -3.66 20.33 -8.15
N LYS A 118 -4.20 21.48 -7.79
CA LYS A 118 -4.97 22.30 -8.72
C LYS A 118 -4.15 22.79 -9.94
N GLU A 119 -2.83 22.82 -9.82
CA GLU A 119 -1.91 23.12 -10.92
C GLU A 119 -1.55 21.89 -11.75
N GLY A 120 -2.01 20.69 -11.40
CA GLY A 120 -1.76 19.46 -12.14
C GLY A 120 -0.39 18.86 -11.85
N SER A 121 0.10 18.96 -10.62
CA SER A 121 1.31 18.28 -10.16
C SER A 121 0.97 17.17 -9.17
N VAL A 122 1.83 16.14 -9.09
CA VAL A 122 1.81 15.10 -8.08
C VAL A 122 3.01 15.29 -7.15
N PHE A 123 2.82 15.05 -5.87
CA PHE A 123 3.89 15.05 -4.88
C PHE A 123 4.03 13.66 -4.26
N ILE A 124 5.28 13.16 -4.23
CA ILE A 124 5.65 11.89 -3.60
C ILE A 124 6.82 12.13 -2.65
N GLY A 125 6.91 11.33 -1.58
CA GLY A 125 7.90 11.51 -0.55
C GLY A 125 8.87 10.35 -0.41
N GLU A 126 10.10 10.62 0.01
CA GLU A 126 11.02 9.60 0.48
C GLU A 126 10.60 9.20 1.90
N ARG A 127 10.30 7.91 2.12
CA ARG A 127 9.89 7.40 3.43
C ARG A 127 11.01 7.47 4.45
N THR A 128 10.62 7.80 5.68
CA THR A 128 11.52 7.88 6.83
C THR A 128 11.39 6.71 7.79
N ASN A 129 10.27 5.96 7.70
CA ASN A 129 9.97 4.82 8.57
C ASN A 129 10.87 3.63 8.25
N GLU A 130 11.13 2.79 9.26
CA GLU A 130 11.97 1.60 9.13
C GLU A 130 11.47 0.63 8.04
N ASP A 131 10.14 0.46 7.90
CA ASP A 131 9.53 -0.54 7.02
C ASP A 131 9.73 -0.28 5.51
N ALA A 132 10.19 0.89 5.11
CA ALA A 132 10.43 1.21 3.70
C ALA A 132 11.35 2.42 3.54
N LYS A 133 12.29 2.59 4.45
CA LYS A 133 13.18 3.75 4.52
C LYS A 133 13.95 3.97 3.23
N GLY A 134 13.87 5.19 2.71
CA GLY A 134 14.56 5.60 1.50
C GLY A 134 13.82 5.28 0.21
N LEU A 135 12.69 4.55 0.27
CA LEU A 135 11.86 4.34 -0.93
C LEU A 135 10.96 5.56 -1.18
N LEU A 136 10.65 5.82 -2.43
CA LEU A 136 9.61 6.78 -2.78
C LEU A 136 8.23 6.20 -2.59
N ASN A 137 7.37 6.96 -1.92
CA ASN A 137 5.99 6.60 -1.66
C ASN A 137 5.03 7.76 -1.96
N ALA A 138 3.83 7.42 -2.42
CA ALA A 138 2.66 8.27 -2.39
C ALA A 138 2.01 8.19 -1.00
N VAL A 139 0.86 8.82 -0.80
CA VAL A 139 0.01 8.54 0.36
C VAL A 139 -0.42 7.08 0.32
N ALA A 140 -0.13 6.31 1.35
CA ALA A 140 -0.48 4.88 1.37
C ALA A 140 -0.51 4.30 2.77
N GLY A 141 -1.52 3.47 3.02
CA GLY A 141 -1.67 2.72 4.27
C GLY A 141 -2.31 1.36 4.07
N HIS A 142 -2.61 0.68 5.16
CA HIS A 142 -3.29 -0.61 5.12
C HIS A 142 -4.79 -0.42 5.33
N LEU A 143 -5.57 -1.25 4.65
CA LEU A 143 -7.00 -1.32 4.93
C LEU A 143 -7.23 -1.72 6.39
N LYS A 144 -7.98 -0.90 7.11
CA LYS A 144 -8.26 -1.10 8.53
C LYS A 144 -9.26 -2.25 8.72
N TYR A 145 -8.92 -3.18 9.60
CA TYR A 145 -9.88 -4.20 10.02
C TYR A 145 -10.91 -3.56 10.94
N ARG A 146 -12.14 -3.48 10.48
CA ARG A 146 -13.29 -3.01 11.27
C ARG A 146 -14.25 -4.15 11.51
N HIS A 147 -14.57 -4.42 12.77
CA HIS A 147 -15.55 -5.44 13.12
C HIS A 147 -16.97 -4.97 12.81
N PRO A 148 -17.85 -5.88 12.41
CA PRO A 148 -17.59 -7.25 11.98
C PRO A 148 -17.61 -7.45 10.47
N GLU A 149 -17.77 -6.47 9.61
CA GLU A 149 -18.17 -6.83 8.23
C GLU A 149 -18.04 -5.72 7.23
N LYS A 150 -17.33 -4.63 7.55
CA LYS A 150 -17.24 -3.51 6.63
C LYS A 150 -15.79 -3.16 6.28
N VAL A 151 -15.47 -3.28 5.01
CA VAL A 151 -14.29 -2.64 4.43
C VAL A 151 -14.75 -1.36 3.76
N ASP A 152 -14.30 -0.22 4.23
CA ASP A 152 -14.60 1.08 3.64
C ASP A 152 -13.35 1.72 3.06
N LEU A 153 -13.17 1.52 1.75
CA LEU A 153 -12.00 2.04 1.04
C LEU A 153 -11.95 3.58 1.06
N ASN A 154 -13.09 4.24 1.04
CA ASN A 154 -13.12 5.71 1.05
C ASN A 154 -12.72 6.27 2.42
N GLU A 155 -13.21 5.68 3.49
CA GLU A 155 -12.86 6.09 4.85
C GLU A 155 -11.36 5.90 5.11
N ASP A 156 -10.78 4.75 4.70
CA ASP A 156 -9.34 4.50 4.84
C ASP A 156 -8.53 5.47 3.99
N LEU A 157 -8.92 5.70 2.73
CA LEU A 157 -8.25 6.61 1.82
C LEU A 157 -8.21 8.05 2.36
N LEU A 158 -9.34 8.54 2.86
CA LEU A 158 -9.44 9.90 3.40
C LEU A 158 -8.62 10.05 4.68
N ALA A 159 -8.61 9.02 5.53
CA ALA A 159 -7.79 9.00 6.73
C ALA A 159 -6.29 9.10 6.39
N GLU A 160 -5.79 8.28 5.47
CA GLU A 160 -4.39 8.32 5.06
C GLU A 160 -4.01 9.67 4.41
N MET A 161 -4.90 10.26 3.59
CA MET A 161 -4.67 11.59 3.02
C MET A 161 -4.55 12.69 4.09
N GLU A 162 -5.35 12.62 5.14
CA GLU A 162 -5.29 13.55 6.26
C GLU A 162 -4.04 13.29 7.12
N GLU A 163 -3.78 12.04 7.47
CA GLU A 163 -2.69 11.62 8.36
C GLU A 163 -1.31 11.92 7.76
N GLU A 164 -1.09 11.63 6.48
CA GLU A 164 0.21 11.75 5.84
C GLU A 164 0.43 13.07 5.08
N PHE A 165 -0.61 13.66 4.49
CA PHE A 165 -0.48 14.87 3.67
C PHE A 165 -1.28 16.07 4.16
N GLY A 166 -2.06 15.92 5.24
CA GLY A 166 -2.90 16.97 5.82
C GLY A 166 -4.01 17.43 4.87
N LEU A 167 -4.45 16.58 3.96
CA LEU A 167 -5.50 16.84 2.99
C LEU A 167 -6.84 16.31 3.51
N LEU A 168 -7.76 17.22 3.82
CA LEU A 168 -9.10 16.87 4.26
C LEU A 168 -10.01 16.52 3.07
N GLU A 169 -11.11 15.82 3.32
CA GLU A 169 -12.14 15.55 2.31
C GLU A 169 -12.64 16.84 1.64
N SER A 170 -12.71 17.95 2.40
CA SER A 170 -13.08 19.27 1.86
C SER A 170 -12.09 19.85 0.84
N SER A 171 -10.87 19.33 0.76
CA SER A 171 -9.87 19.70 -0.23
C SER A 171 -10.05 18.97 -1.57
N LEU A 172 -10.97 18.00 -1.64
CA LEU A 172 -11.24 17.27 -2.87
C LEU A 172 -12.15 18.07 -3.80
N ILE A 173 -11.76 18.18 -5.07
CA ILE A 173 -12.60 18.78 -6.12
C ILE A 173 -13.73 17.82 -6.49
N GLU A 174 -13.43 16.52 -6.51
CA GLU A 174 -14.38 15.45 -6.80
C GLU A 174 -14.01 14.17 -6.01
N ARG A 175 -14.87 13.18 -6.07
CA ARG A 175 -14.57 11.88 -5.45
C ARG A 175 -13.30 11.27 -6.05
N PRO A 176 -12.39 10.71 -5.22
CA PRO A 176 -11.22 10.03 -5.71
C PRO A 176 -11.57 8.95 -6.74
N PHE A 177 -10.86 8.96 -7.84
CA PHE A 177 -11.05 8.01 -8.92
C PHE A 177 -10.29 6.71 -8.62
N PHE A 178 -11.00 5.57 -8.65
CA PHE A 178 -10.37 4.27 -8.52
C PHE A 178 -9.57 3.94 -9.80
N ALA A 179 -8.25 3.92 -9.66
CA ALA A 179 -7.31 3.74 -10.76
C ALA A 179 -7.01 2.27 -11.07
N GLY A 180 -7.00 1.41 -10.04
CA GLY A 180 -6.76 -0.01 -10.22
C GLY A 180 -6.34 -0.74 -8.95
N VAL A 181 -5.95 -2.01 -9.14
CA VAL A 181 -5.35 -2.85 -8.11
C VAL A 181 -3.97 -3.29 -8.59
N TYR A 182 -2.98 -3.10 -7.75
CA TYR A 182 -1.61 -3.56 -8.01
C TYR A 182 -1.24 -4.64 -7.01
N SER A 183 -0.48 -5.61 -7.49
CA SER A 183 -0.05 -6.73 -6.67
C SER A 183 1.47 -6.84 -6.69
N ASN A 184 2.06 -7.01 -5.50
CA ASN A 184 3.44 -7.39 -5.38
C ASN A 184 3.59 -8.87 -5.78
N PRO A 185 4.32 -9.20 -6.84
CA PRO A 185 4.41 -10.59 -7.31
C PRO A 185 5.21 -11.50 -6.36
N ILE A 186 6.05 -10.92 -5.48
CA ILE A 186 6.86 -11.66 -4.53
C ILE A 186 6.06 -11.98 -3.27
N LYS A 187 5.33 -11.00 -2.71
CA LYS A 187 4.60 -11.16 -1.45
C LYS A 187 3.10 -11.42 -1.63
N GLY A 188 2.57 -11.09 -2.81
CA GLY A 188 1.15 -11.26 -3.13
C GLY A 188 0.23 -10.24 -2.49
N ASP A 189 0.80 -9.16 -1.91
CA ASP A 189 0.03 -8.04 -1.38
C ASP A 189 -0.76 -7.35 -2.49
N LEU A 190 -1.87 -6.74 -2.12
CA LEU A 190 -2.73 -5.95 -3.00
C LEU A 190 -2.77 -4.52 -2.55
N ASP A 191 -2.60 -3.58 -3.46
CA ASP A 191 -2.83 -2.16 -3.22
C ASP A 191 -3.96 -1.64 -4.11
N PHE A 192 -4.99 -1.08 -3.48
CA PHE A 192 -6.06 -0.36 -4.16
C PHE A 192 -5.58 1.06 -4.43
N THR A 193 -5.44 1.42 -5.70
CA THR A 193 -4.89 2.71 -6.08
C THR A 193 -5.97 3.67 -6.53
N TYR A 194 -5.81 4.91 -6.09
CA TYR A 194 -6.71 6.02 -6.39
C TYR A 194 -5.94 7.23 -6.89
N ILE A 195 -6.63 8.06 -7.65
CA ILE A 195 -6.20 9.41 -8.02
C ILE A 195 -7.22 10.37 -7.43
N ALA A 196 -6.74 11.42 -6.75
CA ALA A 196 -7.57 12.43 -6.10
C ALA A 196 -7.23 13.81 -6.63
N GLN A 197 -8.19 14.46 -7.29
CA GLN A 197 -8.07 15.87 -7.69
C GLN A 197 -8.33 16.76 -6.47
N THR A 198 -7.38 17.63 -6.15
CA THR A 198 -7.47 18.50 -4.98
C THR A 198 -7.41 19.99 -5.34
N ASP A 199 -7.96 20.84 -4.50
CA ASP A 199 -7.83 22.30 -4.60
C ASP A 199 -6.52 22.82 -3.97
N ALA A 200 -5.72 21.94 -3.39
CA ALA A 200 -4.42 22.28 -2.80
C ALA A 200 -3.47 22.80 -3.88
N PRO A 201 -2.83 23.96 -3.70
CA PRO A 201 -1.85 24.48 -4.64
C PRO A 201 -0.50 23.76 -4.48
N ASP A 202 0.33 23.78 -5.53
CA ASP A 202 1.71 23.27 -5.47
C ASP A 202 2.48 23.88 -4.30
N GLU A 203 2.23 25.17 -3.99
CA GLU A 203 2.87 25.87 -2.88
C GLU A 203 2.57 25.24 -1.52
N TYR A 204 1.41 24.59 -1.34
CA TYR A 204 1.06 23.92 -0.10
C TYR A 204 2.08 22.84 0.24
N PHE A 205 2.52 22.09 -0.74
CA PHE A 205 3.50 21.02 -0.58
C PHE A 205 4.95 21.55 -0.64
N SER A 206 5.29 22.37 -1.63
CA SER A 206 6.65 22.85 -1.84
C SER A 206 7.15 23.79 -0.74
N SER A 207 6.25 24.55 -0.08
CA SER A 207 6.59 25.39 1.07
C SER A 207 6.76 24.61 2.38
N GLY A 208 6.33 23.35 2.41
CA GLY A 208 6.33 22.53 3.64
C GLY A 208 5.15 22.77 4.58
N ARG A 209 4.15 23.57 4.20
CA ARG A 209 2.95 23.85 5.05
C ARG A 209 2.18 22.58 5.40
N TRP A 210 2.19 21.59 4.53
CA TRP A 210 1.56 20.30 4.79
C TRP A 210 2.10 19.63 6.06
N MET A 211 3.40 19.78 6.36
CA MET A 211 4.05 19.20 7.55
C MET A 211 3.51 19.73 8.89
N GLU A 212 2.83 20.89 8.87
CA GLU A 212 2.21 21.46 10.06
C GLU A 212 0.84 20.82 10.38
N LYS A 213 0.27 20.13 9.39
CA LYS A 213 -1.09 19.56 9.47
C LYS A 213 -1.10 18.04 9.61
N VAL A 214 -0.01 17.36 9.30
CA VAL A 214 0.05 15.90 9.36
C VAL A 214 0.21 15.41 10.78
N SER A 215 -0.44 14.31 11.12
CA SER A 215 -0.26 13.60 12.37
C SER A 215 0.93 12.64 12.30
N GLU A 216 1.25 12.13 11.12
CA GLU A 216 2.33 11.18 10.87
C GLU A 216 3.38 11.79 9.93
N ARG A 217 4.62 11.87 10.42
CA ARG A 217 5.75 12.42 9.63
C ARG A 217 6.52 11.30 8.96
N GLU A 218 5.85 10.63 8.05
CA GLU A 218 6.41 9.48 7.34
C GLU A 218 7.31 9.84 6.17
N HIS A 219 7.24 11.08 5.69
CA HIS A 219 7.95 11.53 4.50
C HIS A 219 8.94 12.66 4.80
N LYS A 220 10.07 12.64 4.09
CA LYS A 220 10.95 13.80 3.91
C LYS A 220 10.29 14.81 2.98
N PRO A 221 10.91 16.00 2.77
CA PRO A 221 10.39 16.96 1.81
C PRO A 221 10.00 16.28 0.49
N LEU A 222 8.79 16.61 0.03
CA LEU A 222 8.19 15.95 -1.12
C LEU A 222 8.87 16.34 -2.42
N ILE A 223 8.84 15.42 -3.37
CA ILE A 223 9.34 15.58 -4.72
C ILE A 223 8.15 15.86 -5.63
N GLN A 224 8.21 16.95 -6.34
CA GLN A 224 7.19 17.33 -7.32
C GLN A 224 7.42 16.64 -8.66
N LEU A 225 6.39 16.03 -9.20
CA LEU A 225 6.30 15.54 -10.58
C LEU A 225 5.27 16.40 -11.31
N SER A 226 5.72 17.22 -12.25
CA SER A 226 4.86 18.22 -12.90
C SER A 226 4.43 17.83 -14.31
N SER A 227 4.94 16.71 -14.84
CA SER A 227 4.65 16.28 -16.19
C SER A 227 4.63 14.76 -16.33
N MET A 228 3.96 14.26 -17.36
CA MET A 228 4.03 12.84 -17.70
C MET A 228 5.45 12.39 -18.06
N SER A 229 6.32 13.27 -18.52
CA SER A 229 7.73 12.95 -18.77
C SER A 229 8.52 12.74 -17.46
N ASP A 230 8.19 13.45 -16.39
CA ASP A 230 8.76 13.19 -15.05
C ASP A 230 8.31 11.83 -14.53
N VAL A 231 7.02 11.53 -14.67
CA VAL A 231 6.45 10.23 -14.29
C VAL A 231 7.11 9.09 -15.05
N GLN A 232 7.22 9.19 -16.37
CA GLN A 232 7.84 8.15 -17.19
C GLN A 232 9.32 7.96 -16.82
N ARG A 233 10.06 9.05 -16.64
CA ARG A 233 11.47 8.99 -16.24
C ARG A 233 11.67 8.27 -14.91
N ILE A 234 10.85 8.57 -13.90
CA ILE A 234 10.96 7.92 -12.60
C ILE A 234 10.57 6.44 -12.68
N LEU A 235 9.56 6.08 -13.46
CA LEU A 235 9.15 4.69 -13.66
C LEU A 235 10.22 3.85 -14.37
N ASP A 236 10.92 4.43 -15.34
CA ASP A 236 11.93 3.76 -16.16
C ASP A 236 13.30 3.67 -15.46
N THR A 237 13.66 4.71 -14.70
CA THR A 237 15.04 4.88 -14.23
C THR A 237 15.18 5.12 -12.74
N GLY A 238 14.09 5.27 -11.99
CA GLY A 238 14.12 5.71 -10.59
C GLY A 238 14.56 7.18 -10.39
N LYS A 239 14.81 7.93 -11.48
CA LYS A 239 15.36 9.30 -11.37
C LYS A 239 14.26 10.34 -11.28
N VAL A 240 14.32 11.13 -10.21
CA VAL A 240 13.46 12.30 -10.00
C VAL A 240 13.95 13.53 -10.75
N PRO A 241 13.15 14.62 -10.85
CA PRO A 241 13.50 15.81 -11.63
C PRO A 241 14.86 16.44 -11.29
N ASP A 242 15.29 16.40 -10.04
CA ASP A 242 16.58 16.94 -9.58
C ASP A 242 17.79 16.00 -9.82
N GLY A 243 17.56 14.83 -10.43
CA GLY A 243 18.59 13.88 -10.83
C GLY A 243 18.94 12.81 -9.78
N ARG A 244 18.41 12.89 -8.56
CA ARG A 244 18.55 11.82 -7.56
C ARG A 244 17.85 10.56 -8.04
N GLU A 245 18.32 9.41 -7.59
CA GLU A 245 17.78 8.11 -7.96
C GLU A 245 17.23 7.38 -6.73
N PHE A 246 16.07 6.77 -6.87
CA PHE A 246 15.37 6.08 -5.80
C PHE A 246 14.69 4.80 -6.31
N ASP A 247 14.54 3.84 -5.43
CA ASP A 247 13.58 2.79 -5.61
C ASP A 247 12.17 3.28 -5.25
N ILE A 248 11.16 2.72 -5.91
CA ILE A 248 9.77 3.15 -5.79
C ILE A 248 8.95 2.00 -5.19
N MET A 249 8.16 2.29 -4.18
CA MET A 249 7.22 1.30 -3.63
C MET A 249 6.23 0.80 -4.69
N TYR A 250 5.84 -0.47 -4.60
CA TYR A 250 4.94 -1.11 -5.58
C TYR A 250 3.61 -0.37 -5.71
N SER A 251 3.00 0.05 -4.59
CA SER A 251 1.77 0.85 -4.57
C SER A 251 1.93 2.15 -5.34
N THR A 252 2.99 2.89 -5.06
CA THR A 252 3.31 4.16 -5.73
C THR A 252 3.59 3.96 -7.21
N ARG A 253 4.38 2.94 -7.56
CA ARG A 253 4.62 2.59 -8.97
C ARG A 253 3.32 2.31 -9.68
N GLY A 254 2.44 1.54 -9.08
CA GLY A 254 1.11 1.24 -9.61
C GLY A 254 0.25 2.49 -9.78
N ALA A 255 0.24 3.37 -8.79
CA ALA A 255 -0.51 4.62 -8.85
C ALA A 255 0.02 5.55 -9.98
N LEU A 256 1.34 5.71 -10.09
CA LEU A 256 1.96 6.50 -11.16
C LEU A 256 1.66 5.93 -12.55
N MET A 257 1.69 4.60 -12.72
CA MET A 257 1.33 3.93 -13.98
C MET A 257 -0.14 4.11 -14.37
N SER A 258 -1.00 4.50 -13.42
CA SER A 258 -2.42 4.73 -13.65
C SER A 258 -2.72 6.10 -14.23
N LEU A 259 -1.78 7.04 -14.13
CA LEU A 259 -1.94 8.40 -14.65
C LEU A 259 -2.08 8.38 -16.18
N LYS A 260 -2.93 9.24 -16.70
CA LYS A 260 -3.18 9.40 -18.13
C LYS A 260 -2.67 10.76 -18.63
N PRO A 261 -2.33 10.85 -19.92
CA PRO A 261 -2.07 12.13 -20.56
C PRO A 261 -3.22 13.12 -20.29
N GLY A 262 -2.88 14.36 -19.90
CA GLY A 262 -3.84 15.41 -19.56
C GLY A 262 -4.30 15.44 -18.09
N GLU A 263 -3.91 14.46 -17.25
CA GLU A 263 -4.13 14.53 -15.80
C GLU A 263 -3.05 15.38 -15.10
N LEU A 264 -1.87 15.43 -15.66
CA LEU A 264 -0.79 16.34 -15.25
C LEU A 264 -0.61 17.46 -16.28
N ARG A 265 0.15 18.50 -15.89
CA ARG A 265 0.56 19.53 -16.84
C ARG A 265 1.39 18.90 -17.98
N ASP A 266 1.11 19.29 -19.20
CA ASP A 266 1.96 19.01 -20.36
C ASP A 266 3.15 19.98 -20.43
#